data_c3fef6e62d054ecff4110bb6f29be69f
#
_entry.id   c3fef6e62d054ecff4110bb6f29be69f
#
_cell.length_a   1.000
_cell.length_b   1.000
_cell.length_c   1.000
_cell.angle_alpha   90.00
_cell.angle_beta   90.00
_cell.angle_gamma   90.00
#
_symmetry.space_group_name_H-M   'P 1'
#
loop_
_entity.id
_entity.type
_entity.pdbx_description
1 polymer ?
#
loop_
_entity_poly.entity_id
_entity_poly.type
_entity_poly.pdbx_seq_one_letter_code
_entity_poly.pdbx_strand_id
1 'polypeptide(L)'
;MKTVRILWLLASVVCLLQIVSTPAGAKEKEKDPSEKTVDSGSFGVFSGEHRVATETFTIAQGPGGSVVTSEFKSAQGEQVAEQSSRLELTPSVELRVYTWKEALPEKTQATVTPNETFLIERFTVGDKLNEQNFLLPTSTTILDDYFFIQREVLAWKYLHMACHDEKAGLGCPRGQKLQFGTLNPHQRSSMNVSIEFGGKEKVTIHGKEQELSRFNLSGETGDWAFWLDEQYKLVRMRADAGVEVLRD
;
A
#
# COMPACT_ATOMS: atom_id res chain seq x y z
N MET A 1 -56.11 -61.64 47.15
CA MET A 1 -56.10 -60.22 46.87
C MET A 1 -54.64 -59.82 46.60
N LYS A 2 -54.19 -59.65 45.35
CA LYS A 2 -52.84 -59.25 44.95
C LYS A 2 -52.97 -58.08 43.97
N THR A 3 -52.64 -56.95 44.38
CA THR A 3 -52.63 -55.71 43.60
C THR A 3 -51.35 -55.64 42.76
N VAL A 4 -51.48 -55.56 41.44
CA VAL A 4 -50.42 -55.40 40.46
C VAL A 4 -50.18 -53.87 40.26
N ARG A 5 -48.97 -53.38 40.57
CA ARG A 5 -48.55 -52.02 40.27
C ARG A 5 -47.88 -52.00 38.91
N ILE A 6 -48.45 -51.26 37.97
CA ILE A 6 -47.89 -50.97 36.65
C ILE A 6 -46.94 -49.76 36.80
N LEU A 7 -45.64 -49.97 36.47
CA LEU A 7 -44.62 -48.96 36.46
C LEU A 7 -44.54 -48.31 35.04
N TRP A 8 -44.83 -47.03 34.90
CA TRP A 8 -44.68 -46.33 33.67
C TRP A 8 -43.26 -45.75 33.65
N LEU A 9 -42.41 -46.18 32.68
CA LEU A 9 -41.11 -45.63 32.36
C LEU A 9 -41.29 -44.49 31.34
N LEU A 10 -41.10 -43.24 31.76
CA LEU A 10 -40.98 -42.07 30.91
C LEU A 10 -39.53 -41.99 30.42
N ALA A 11 -39.32 -42.30 29.16
CA ALA A 11 -38.04 -42.07 28.47
C ALA A 11 -37.99 -40.62 28.01
N SER A 12 -37.20 -39.77 28.72
CA SER A 12 -36.90 -38.41 28.32
C SER A 12 -35.81 -38.41 27.26
N VAL A 13 -36.17 -38.11 26.00
CA VAL A 13 -35.22 -37.86 24.93
C VAL A 13 -34.68 -36.44 25.08
N VAL A 14 -33.45 -36.32 25.55
CA VAL A 14 -32.72 -35.06 25.56
C VAL A 14 -32.10 -34.85 24.19
N CYS A 15 -32.71 -33.99 23.38
CA CYS A 15 -32.14 -33.51 22.12
C CYS A 15 -31.02 -32.49 22.43
N LEU A 16 -29.75 -32.90 22.38
CA LEU A 16 -28.62 -32.01 22.42
C LEU A 16 -28.53 -31.27 21.05
N LEU A 17 -28.99 -30.03 21.02
CA LEU A 17 -28.66 -29.09 19.92
C LEU A 17 -27.18 -28.69 20.03
N GLN A 18 -26.33 -29.30 19.21
CA GLN A 18 -24.98 -28.82 18.98
C GLN A 18 -25.04 -27.57 18.11
N ILE A 19 -24.82 -26.40 18.73
CA ILE A 19 -24.62 -25.15 18.02
C ILE A 19 -23.20 -25.23 17.41
N VAL A 20 -23.13 -25.58 16.13
CA VAL A 20 -21.91 -25.49 15.35
C VAL A 20 -21.67 -24.00 15.08
N SER A 21 -20.82 -23.39 15.88
CA SER A 21 -20.30 -22.04 15.62
C SER A 21 -19.35 -22.11 14.42
N THR A 22 -19.84 -21.78 13.23
CA THR A 22 -18.97 -21.53 12.08
C THR A 22 -18.15 -20.26 12.35
N PRO A 23 -16.80 -20.31 12.28
CA PRO A 23 -16.00 -19.09 12.35
C PRO A 23 -16.43 -18.19 11.18
N ALA A 24 -16.73 -16.93 11.49
CA ALA A 24 -16.97 -15.90 10.49
C ALA A 24 -15.66 -15.71 9.70
N GLY A 25 -15.53 -16.44 8.59
CA GLY A 25 -14.47 -16.20 7.63
C GLY A 25 -14.59 -14.77 7.13
N ALA A 26 -13.51 -14.00 7.25
CA ALA A 26 -13.42 -12.71 6.64
C ALA A 26 -13.74 -12.89 5.15
N LYS A 27 -14.88 -12.39 4.71
CA LYS A 27 -15.24 -12.39 3.29
C LYS A 27 -14.17 -11.56 2.57
N GLU A 28 -13.33 -12.24 1.82
CA GLU A 28 -12.51 -11.60 0.80
C GLU A 28 -13.47 -10.77 -0.08
N LYS A 29 -13.21 -9.47 -0.16
CA LYS A 29 -14.09 -8.56 -0.88
C LYS A 29 -14.08 -8.99 -2.34
N GLU A 30 -15.17 -9.51 -2.85
CA GLU A 30 -15.33 -9.99 -4.21
C GLU A 30 -14.89 -8.86 -5.17
N LYS A 31 -13.98 -9.16 -6.09
CA LYS A 31 -13.42 -8.17 -7.02
C LYS A 31 -14.55 -7.63 -7.90
N ASP A 32 -14.78 -6.33 -7.88
CA ASP A 32 -15.77 -5.69 -8.74
C ASP A 32 -15.40 -6.01 -10.21
N PRO A 33 -16.31 -6.62 -11.00
CA PRO A 33 -16.03 -7.00 -12.38
C PRO A 33 -15.72 -5.80 -13.29
N SER A 34 -15.98 -4.57 -12.87
CA SER A 34 -15.62 -3.34 -13.57
C SER A 34 -14.18 -2.85 -13.27
N GLU A 35 -13.48 -3.45 -12.29
CA GLU A 35 -12.09 -3.12 -11.97
C GLU A 35 -11.12 -3.75 -12.96
N LYS A 36 -10.27 -2.92 -13.57
CA LYS A 36 -9.21 -3.35 -14.49
C LYS A 36 -7.84 -3.17 -13.85
N THR A 37 -7.00 -4.21 -13.92
CA THR A 37 -5.59 -4.07 -13.57
C THR A 37 -4.90 -3.17 -14.59
N VAL A 38 -4.35 -2.05 -14.11
CA VAL A 38 -3.63 -1.05 -14.92
C VAL A 38 -2.13 -1.18 -14.79
N ASP A 39 -1.65 -1.69 -13.65
CA ASP A 39 -0.26 -2.06 -13.44
C ASP A 39 -0.12 -3.25 -12.49
N SER A 40 0.94 -4.05 -12.69
CA SER A 40 1.34 -5.13 -11.80
C SER A 40 2.78 -5.53 -12.08
N GLY A 41 3.47 -6.04 -11.08
CA GLY A 41 4.85 -6.48 -11.21
C GLY A 41 5.53 -6.70 -9.87
N SER A 42 6.85 -6.66 -9.91
CA SER A 42 7.68 -6.71 -8.73
C SER A 42 8.85 -5.74 -8.82
N PHE A 43 9.33 -5.33 -7.65
CA PHE A 43 10.56 -4.57 -7.49
C PHE A 43 11.58 -5.38 -6.70
N GLY A 44 12.83 -5.38 -7.16
CA GLY A 44 13.98 -5.73 -6.35
C GLY A 44 14.49 -4.53 -5.59
N VAL A 45 14.68 -4.67 -4.28
CA VAL A 45 15.33 -3.67 -3.43
C VAL A 45 16.77 -4.07 -3.23
N PHE A 46 17.70 -3.16 -3.52
CA PHE A 46 19.14 -3.43 -3.50
C PHE A 46 19.86 -2.51 -2.52
N SER A 47 20.85 -3.08 -1.82
CA SER A 47 21.88 -2.36 -1.08
C SER A 47 23.22 -2.66 -1.74
N GLY A 48 23.77 -1.71 -2.48
CA GLY A 48 24.85 -1.97 -3.42
C GLY A 48 24.40 -2.95 -4.52
N GLU A 49 25.16 -4.04 -4.72
CA GLU A 49 24.83 -5.07 -5.71
C GLU A 49 23.94 -6.21 -5.15
N HIS A 50 23.61 -6.18 -3.86
CA HIS A 50 22.89 -7.26 -3.19
C HIS A 50 21.40 -6.94 -3.11
N ARG A 51 20.57 -7.86 -3.65
CA ARG A 51 19.13 -7.82 -3.46
C ARG A 51 18.79 -8.17 -2.02
N VAL A 52 18.20 -7.22 -1.29
CA VAL A 52 17.87 -7.36 0.13
C VAL A 52 16.39 -7.63 0.37
N ALA A 53 15.53 -7.25 -0.58
CA ALA A 53 14.09 -7.49 -0.49
C ALA A 53 13.42 -7.53 -1.87
N THR A 54 12.16 -7.95 -1.88
CA THR A 54 11.26 -7.92 -3.03
C THR A 54 9.92 -7.35 -2.59
N GLU A 55 9.38 -6.42 -3.38
CA GLU A 55 7.99 -6.00 -3.33
C GLU A 55 7.27 -6.54 -4.56
N THR A 56 6.12 -7.19 -4.38
CA THR A 56 5.18 -7.54 -5.47
C THR A 56 3.93 -6.69 -5.32
N PHE A 57 3.38 -6.22 -6.43
CA PHE A 57 2.25 -5.28 -6.38
C PHE A 57 1.26 -5.46 -7.52
N THR A 58 0.06 -4.91 -7.31
CA THR A 58 -0.98 -4.76 -8.33
C THR A 58 -1.71 -3.45 -8.11
N ILE A 59 -1.98 -2.71 -9.19
CA ILE A 59 -2.85 -1.55 -9.21
C ILE A 59 -4.06 -1.87 -10.06
N ALA A 60 -5.26 -1.82 -9.46
CA ALA A 60 -6.52 -1.95 -10.15
C ALA A 60 -7.27 -0.61 -10.14
N GLN A 61 -7.93 -0.27 -11.26
CA GLN A 61 -8.75 0.92 -11.38
C GLN A 61 -10.14 0.58 -11.87
N GLY A 62 -11.14 1.31 -11.35
CA GLY A 62 -12.53 1.20 -11.73
C GLY A 62 -13.28 2.50 -11.47
N PRO A 63 -14.59 2.54 -11.74
CA PRO A 63 -15.43 3.72 -11.49
C PRO A 63 -15.41 4.20 -10.03
N GLY A 64 -15.17 3.28 -9.10
CA GLY A 64 -15.07 3.55 -7.67
C GLY A 64 -13.74 4.15 -7.23
N GLY A 65 -12.72 4.23 -8.08
CA GLY A 65 -11.37 4.69 -7.75
C GLY A 65 -10.30 3.64 -8.04
N SER A 66 -9.20 3.70 -7.29
CA SER A 66 -8.06 2.80 -7.48
C SER A 66 -7.78 1.99 -6.22
N VAL A 67 -7.28 0.78 -6.41
CA VAL A 67 -6.82 -0.11 -5.34
C VAL A 67 -5.41 -0.56 -5.65
N VAL A 68 -4.49 -0.27 -4.75
CA VAL A 68 -3.10 -0.72 -4.80
C VAL A 68 -2.91 -1.79 -3.73
N THR A 69 -2.49 -2.98 -4.12
CA THR A 69 -2.11 -4.05 -3.19
C THR A 69 -0.64 -4.33 -3.35
N SER A 70 0.05 -4.58 -2.24
CA SER A 70 1.47 -4.87 -2.26
C SER A 70 1.86 -5.85 -1.17
N GLU A 71 2.84 -6.71 -1.46
CA GLU A 71 3.51 -7.62 -0.54
C GLU A 71 5.00 -7.33 -0.56
N PHE A 72 5.59 -7.18 0.61
CA PHE A 72 7.03 -6.96 0.79
C PHE A 72 7.64 -8.13 1.57
N LYS A 73 8.75 -8.66 1.06
CA LYS A 73 9.51 -9.74 1.70
C LYS A 73 10.99 -9.41 1.68
N SER A 74 11.61 -9.40 2.85
CA SER A 74 13.06 -9.37 2.97
C SER A 74 13.58 -10.75 3.40
N ALA A 75 14.75 -11.11 2.88
CA ALA A 75 15.35 -12.43 3.12
C ALA A 75 16.80 -12.34 3.65
N GLN A 76 17.26 -11.15 4.07
CA GLN A 76 18.64 -11.00 4.52
C GLN A 76 18.77 -10.90 6.05
N GLY A 77 19.66 -11.75 6.59
CA GLY A 77 20.07 -11.74 7.99
C GLY A 77 19.06 -12.34 8.95
N GLU A 78 19.18 -11.98 10.21
CA GLU A 78 18.28 -12.41 11.29
C GLU A 78 16.91 -11.70 11.26
N GLN A 79 16.76 -10.64 10.43
CA GLN A 79 15.55 -9.85 10.34
C GLN A 79 14.81 -10.16 9.03
N VAL A 80 14.01 -11.21 9.06
CA VAL A 80 13.05 -11.49 7.99
C VAL A 80 11.82 -10.59 8.20
N ALA A 81 11.50 -9.75 7.22
CA ALA A 81 10.26 -8.99 7.22
C ALA A 81 9.31 -9.55 6.16
N GLU A 82 8.05 -9.77 6.54
CA GLU A 82 6.97 -10.11 5.65
C GLU A 82 5.78 -9.20 5.95
N GLN A 83 5.42 -8.39 4.98
CA GLN A 83 4.41 -7.36 5.13
C GLN A 83 3.51 -7.30 3.91
N SER A 84 2.28 -6.84 4.12
CA SER A 84 1.32 -6.59 3.04
C SER A 84 0.60 -5.27 3.26
N SER A 85 0.23 -4.60 2.17
CA SER A 85 -0.55 -3.37 2.22
C SER A 85 -1.68 -3.34 1.20
N ARG A 86 -2.68 -2.53 1.51
CA ARG A 86 -3.78 -2.18 0.62
C ARG A 86 -4.11 -0.70 0.76
N LEU A 87 -3.95 0.04 -0.33
CA LEU A 87 -4.27 1.46 -0.44
C LEU A 87 -5.49 1.60 -1.36
N GLU A 88 -6.59 2.12 -0.84
CA GLU A 88 -7.78 2.44 -1.61
C GLU A 88 -7.87 3.97 -1.79
N LEU A 89 -8.06 4.39 -3.02
CA LEU A 89 -8.17 5.80 -3.43
C LEU A 89 -9.52 6.07 -4.06
N THR A 90 -9.99 7.30 -3.93
CA THR A 90 -11.15 7.80 -4.67
C THR A 90 -10.81 7.98 -6.17
N PRO A 91 -11.78 8.21 -7.06
CA PRO A 91 -11.50 8.57 -8.46
C PRO A 91 -10.64 9.84 -8.62
N SER A 92 -10.64 10.74 -7.63
CA SER A 92 -9.78 11.93 -7.57
C SER A 92 -8.42 11.69 -6.91
N VAL A 93 -8.02 10.42 -6.74
CA VAL A 93 -6.74 10.00 -6.15
C VAL A 93 -6.57 10.46 -4.69
N GLU A 94 -7.67 10.70 -3.97
CA GLU A 94 -7.65 11.00 -2.55
C GLU A 94 -7.73 9.71 -1.71
N LEU A 95 -7.09 9.71 -0.55
CA LEU A 95 -7.10 8.57 0.35
C LEU A 95 -8.53 8.21 0.80
N ARG A 96 -8.91 6.94 0.61
CA ARG A 96 -10.14 6.37 1.18
C ARG A 96 -9.84 5.55 2.42
N VAL A 97 -8.93 4.61 2.28
CA VAL A 97 -8.42 3.78 3.38
C VAL A 97 -7.06 3.23 3.00
N TYR A 98 -6.17 3.13 3.97
CA TYR A 98 -4.94 2.38 3.88
C TYR A 98 -4.90 1.34 5.00
N THR A 99 -4.50 0.13 4.67
CA THR A 99 -4.26 -0.93 5.65
C THR A 99 -2.90 -1.55 5.38
N TRP A 100 -2.15 -1.84 6.44
CA TRP A 100 -0.98 -2.68 6.35
C TRP A 100 -0.98 -3.74 7.45
N LYS A 101 -0.31 -4.83 7.19
CA LYS A 101 -0.12 -5.94 8.12
C LYS A 101 1.32 -6.40 8.03
N GLU A 102 1.91 -6.61 9.17
CA GLU A 102 3.19 -7.28 9.33
C GLU A 102 2.94 -8.69 9.88
N ALA A 103 3.42 -9.69 9.17
CA ALA A 103 3.39 -11.07 9.62
C ALA A 103 4.67 -11.44 10.36
N LEU A 104 5.80 -10.83 9.96
CA LEU A 104 7.14 -11.00 10.53
C LEU A 104 7.89 -9.66 10.52
N PRO A 105 8.70 -9.36 11.55
CA PRO A 105 9.01 -10.18 12.75
C PRO A 105 7.90 -10.19 13.79
N GLU A 106 7.06 -9.15 13.86
CA GLU A 106 6.00 -8.99 14.84
C GLU A 106 4.64 -8.97 14.13
N LYS A 107 3.64 -9.59 14.76
CA LYS A 107 2.27 -9.56 14.22
C LYS A 107 1.60 -8.23 14.57
N THR A 108 1.78 -7.25 13.72
CA THR A 108 1.16 -5.93 13.86
C THR A 108 0.30 -5.59 12.64
N GLN A 109 -0.60 -4.65 12.82
CA GLN A 109 -1.39 -4.11 11.72
C GLN A 109 -1.80 -2.68 12.01
N ALA A 110 -2.02 -1.92 10.96
CA ALA A 110 -2.63 -0.60 11.08
C ALA A 110 -3.64 -0.35 9.97
N THR A 111 -4.57 0.56 10.27
CA THR A 111 -5.54 1.10 9.32
C THR A 111 -5.55 2.61 9.43
N VAL A 112 -5.40 3.30 8.31
CA VAL A 112 -5.50 4.76 8.21
C VAL A 112 -6.76 5.12 7.46
N THR A 113 -7.59 5.96 8.06
CA THR A 113 -8.82 6.48 7.44
C THR A 113 -8.90 7.99 7.59
N PRO A 114 -9.34 8.71 6.54
CA PRO A 114 -9.65 10.14 6.67
C PRO A 114 -10.92 10.34 7.54
N ASN A 115 -10.90 11.40 8.32
CA ASN A 115 -12.05 11.88 9.08
C ASN A 115 -12.05 13.41 9.09
N GLU A 116 -12.78 14.03 8.18
CA GLU A 116 -12.79 15.48 7.96
C GLU A 116 -11.38 16.06 7.72
N THR A 117 -10.83 16.75 8.72
CA THR A 117 -9.50 17.39 8.68
C THR A 117 -8.40 16.53 9.31
N PHE A 118 -8.69 15.29 9.69
CA PHE A 118 -7.75 14.39 10.34
C PHE A 118 -7.54 13.13 9.50
N LEU A 119 -6.36 12.54 9.65
CA LEU A 119 -6.18 11.12 9.39
C LEU A 119 -6.16 10.40 10.72
N ILE A 120 -6.93 9.33 10.83
CA ILE A 120 -6.98 8.47 12.01
C ILE A 120 -6.23 7.19 11.70
N GLU A 121 -5.15 6.95 12.41
CA GLU A 121 -4.43 5.68 12.36
C GLU A 121 -4.83 4.83 13.57
N ARG A 122 -5.37 3.62 13.30
CA ARG A 122 -5.63 2.57 14.30
C ARG A 122 -4.63 1.46 14.09
N PHE A 123 -3.88 1.13 15.13
CA PHE A 123 -2.82 0.13 15.06
C PHE A 123 -2.79 -0.76 16.32
N THR A 124 -2.30 -1.99 16.15
CA THR A 124 -2.13 -2.92 17.26
C THR A 124 -0.70 -2.92 17.77
N VAL A 125 -0.55 -2.96 19.10
CA VAL A 125 0.71 -3.22 19.79
C VAL A 125 0.46 -4.39 20.74
N GLY A 126 0.94 -5.57 20.39
CA GLY A 126 0.51 -6.82 21.01
C GLY A 126 -0.99 -7.00 20.81
N ASP A 127 -1.73 -7.25 21.90
CA ASP A 127 -3.20 -7.40 21.85
C ASP A 127 -3.98 -6.08 22.03
N LYS A 128 -3.28 -4.94 22.13
CA LYS A 128 -3.90 -3.64 22.39
C LYS A 128 -4.10 -2.86 21.11
N LEU A 129 -5.36 -2.44 20.86
CA LEU A 129 -5.68 -1.46 19.83
C LEU A 129 -5.38 -0.06 20.36
N ASN A 130 -4.65 0.71 19.57
CA ASN A 130 -4.31 2.11 19.82
C ASN A 130 -4.82 2.96 18.66
N GLU A 131 -4.99 4.25 18.90
CA GLU A 131 -5.40 5.24 17.91
C GLU A 131 -4.53 6.48 18.01
N GLN A 132 -4.12 7.01 16.87
CA GLN A 132 -3.41 8.27 16.74
C GLN A 132 -4.05 9.12 15.65
N ASN A 133 -4.26 10.40 15.96
CA ASN A 133 -4.85 11.36 15.05
C ASN A 133 -3.75 12.27 14.48
N PHE A 134 -3.78 12.48 13.17
CA PHE A 134 -2.89 13.39 12.45
C PHE A 134 -3.70 14.53 11.85
N LEU A 135 -3.39 15.76 12.22
CA LEU A 135 -4.00 16.94 11.62
C LEU A 135 -3.38 17.18 10.24
N LEU A 136 -3.95 16.51 9.25
CA LEU A 136 -3.46 16.51 7.88
C LEU A 136 -4.63 16.77 6.92
N PRO A 137 -4.41 17.52 5.83
CA PRO A 137 -5.43 17.71 4.80
C PRO A 137 -5.80 16.39 4.11
N THR A 138 -6.99 16.31 3.57
CA THR A 138 -7.49 15.13 2.82
C THR A 138 -6.63 14.77 1.61
N SER A 139 -5.90 15.75 1.07
CA SER A 139 -4.94 15.55 -0.01
C SER A 139 -3.66 14.80 0.41
N THR A 140 -3.54 14.42 1.67
CA THR A 140 -2.38 13.68 2.18
C THR A 140 -2.26 12.31 1.51
N THR A 141 -1.04 11.95 1.17
CA THR A 141 -0.69 10.67 0.53
C THR A 141 0.00 9.75 1.53
N ILE A 142 -0.21 8.46 1.39
CA ILE A 142 0.57 7.47 2.14
C ILE A 142 1.93 7.28 1.45
N LEU A 143 3.02 7.40 2.21
CA LEU A 143 4.37 7.01 1.80
C LEU A 143 4.99 6.14 2.90
N ASP A 144 4.79 4.86 2.75
CA ASP A 144 5.31 3.84 3.64
C ASP A 144 6.75 3.46 3.26
N ASP A 145 7.55 3.03 4.23
CA ASP A 145 8.96 2.68 4.02
C ASP A 145 9.16 1.39 3.22
N TYR A 146 8.18 0.49 3.25
CA TYR A 146 8.28 -0.83 2.65
C TYR A 146 7.61 -0.96 1.28
N PHE A 147 6.69 -0.04 0.94
CA PHE A 147 5.88 -0.14 -0.28
C PHE A 147 6.24 0.94 -1.29
N PHE A 148 7.19 0.62 -2.15
CA PHE A 148 7.76 1.56 -3.14
C PHE A 148 6.76 1.94 -4.23
N ILE A 149 5.79 1.08 -4.54
CA ILE A 149 4.73 1.34 -5.52
C ILE A 149 3.93 2.61 -5.19
N GLN A 150 3.87 3.02 -3.93
CA GLN A 150 3.18 4.25 -3.51
C GLN A 150 3.81 5.51 -4.11
N ARG A 151 5.11 5.46 -4.49
CA ARG A 151 5.80 6.55 -5.19
C ARG A 151 5.32 6.71 -6.63
N GLU A 152 4.90 5.61 -7.28
CA GLU A 152 4.23 5.67 -8.57
C GLU A 152 2.89 6.39 -8.46
N VAL A 153 2.10 6.06 -7.45
CA VAL A 153 0.81 6.73 -7.17
C VAL A 153 1.02 8.22 -6.90
N LEU A 154 2.04 8.59 -6.12
CA LEU A 154 2.39 9.99 -5.87
C LEU A 154 2.82 10.70 -7.16
N ALA A 155 3.58 10.01 -8.03
CA ALA A 155 3.94 10.56 -9.32
C ALA A 155 2.72 10.82 -10.21
N TRP A 156 1.75 9.89 -10.26
CA TRP A 156 0.52 10.09 -11.02
C TRP A 156 -0.28 11.29 -10.48
N LYS A 157 -0.29 11.49 -9.17
CA LYS A 157 -0.91 12.67 -8.56
C LYS A 157 -0.22 13.96 -8.99
N TYR A 158 1.12 13.97 -9.01
CA TYR A 158 1.91 15.08 -9.54
C TYR A 158 1.59 15.34 -11.02
N LEU A 159 1.61 14.29 -11.86
CA LEU A 159 1.31 14.40 -13.29
C LEU A 159 -0.07 15.03 -13.52
N HIS A 160 -1.07 14.57 -12.78
CA HIS A 160 -2.43 15.10 -12.88
C HIS A 160 -2.53 16.59 -12.49
N MET A 161 -1.73 17.04 -11.52
CA MET A 161 -1.80 18.41 -10.99
C MET A 161 -0.91 19.40 -11.74
N ALA A 162 0.26 18.96 -12.23
CA ALA A 162 1.30 19.83 -12.77
C ALA A 162 1.46 19.75 -14.28
N CYS A 163 1.01 18.65 -14.90
CA CYS A 163 1.23 18.41 -16.31
C CYS A 163 -0.07 18.58 -17.12
N HIS A 164 0.05 18.81 -18.40
CA HIS A 164 -1.09 19.00 -19.32
C HIS A 164 -0.86 18.21 -20.61
N ASP A 165 -1.95 17.86 -21.27
CA ASP A 165 -1.90 17.13 -22.53
C ASP A 165 -1.32 18.02 -23.65
N GLU A 166 -0.31 17.51 -24.33
CA GLU A 166 0.31 18.09 -25.51
C GLU A 166 0.22 17.11 -26.69
N LYS A 167 0.45 17.60 -27.92
CA LYS A 167 0.42 16.75 -29.13
C LYS A 167 1.43 15.60 -29.10
N ALA A 168 2.53 15.77 -28.35
CA ALA A 168 3.61 14.80 -28.23
C ALA A 168 3.52 13.94 -26.96
N GLY A 169 2.41 13.99 -26.23
CA GLY A 169 2.20 13.32 -24.94
C GLY A 169 1.98 14.31 -23.82
N LEU A 170 2.28 13.94 -22.58
CA LEU A 170 2.09 14.80 -21.41
C LEU A 170 3.25 15.80 -21.27
N GLY A 171 2.93 17.10 -21.32
CA GLY A 171 3.87 18.18 -21.09
C GLY A 171 3.96 18.52 -19.61
N CYS A 172 5.14 18.31 -19.03
CA CYS A 172 5.42 18.65 -17.65
C CYS A 172 6.43 19.78 -17.57
N PRO A 173 6.12 20.89 -16.88
CA PRO A 173 7.09 21.98 -16.73
C PRO A 173 8.24 21.53 -15.84
N ARG A 174 9.47 21.72 -16.34
CA ARG A 174 10.69 21.43 -15.58
C ARG A 174 10.84 22.38 -14.39
N GLY A 175 11.29 21.85 -13.28
CA GLY A 175 11.57 22.64 -12.07
C GLY A 175 10.33 23.06 -11.31
N GLN A 176 9.13 22.69 -11.75
CA GLN A 176 7.94 22.95 -10.97
C GLN A 176 7.86 21.96 -9.80
N LYS A 177 7.95 22.50 -8.59
CA LYS A 177 7.82 21.72 -7.35
C LYS A 177 6.38 21.77 -6.85
N LEU A 178 5.82 20.61 -6.55
CA LEU A 178 4.58 20.49 -5.79
C LEU A 178 4.90 19.87 -4.42
N GLN A 179 4.22 20.39 -3.41
CA GLN A 179 4.33 19.88 -2.05
C GLN A 179 3.12 19.01 -1.71
N PHE A 180 3.39 17.89 -1.03
CA PHE A 180 2.39 16.96 -0.56
C PHE A 180 2.61 16.68 0.93
N GLY A 181 1.53 16.71 1.72
CA GLY A 181 1.54 16.09 3.02
C GLY A 181 1.57 14.57 2.87
N THR A 182 2.40 13.90 3.63
CA THR A 182 2.50 12.44 3.62
C THR A 182 2.44 11.88 5.02
N LEU A 183 1.91 10.68 5.15
CA LEU A 183 1.90 9.89 6.37
C LEU A 183 2.68 8.59 6.12
N ASN A 184 3.63 8.31 7.00
CA ASN A 184 4.26 7.01 7.11
C ASN A 184 3.65 6.26 8.30
N PRO A 185 2.78 5.26 8.06
CA PRO A 185 2.08 4.56 9.13
C PRO A 185 3.00 3.67 9.99
N HIS A 186 4.09 3.12 9.42
CA HIS A 186 5.04 2.34 10.20
C HIS A 186 5.74 3.18 11.26
N GLN A 187 6.13 4.40 10.91
CA GLN A 187 6.77 5.34 11.83
C GLN A 187 5.78 6.16 12.61
N ARG A 188 4.48 6.10 12.27
CA ARG A 188 3.43 6.94 12.85
C ARG A 188 3.82 8.42 12.82
N SER A 189 4.35 8.83 11.69
CA SER A 189 4.88 10.17 11.47
C SER A 189 4.36 10.78 10.19
N SER A 190 4.15 12.07 10.21
CA SER A 190 3.77 12.86 9.04
C SER A 190 4.93 13.77 8.62
N MET A 191 5.07 13.98 7.34
CA MET A 191 6.06 14.89 6.79
C MET A 191 5.53 15.59 5.52
N ASN A 192 6.13 16.70 5.18
CA ASN A 192 5.95 17.31 3.87
C ASN A 192 7.04 16.81 2.92
N VAL A 193 6.64 16.40 1.74
CA VAL A 193 7.54 16.05 0.66
C VAL A 193 7.31 16.98 -0.52
N SER A 194 8.35 17.26 -1.29
CA SER A 194 8.24 17.96 -2.56
C SER A 194 8.63 17.04 -3.70
N ILE A 195 7.88 17.08 -4.78
CA ILE A 195 8.17 16.35 -6.01
C ILE A 195 8.36 17.34 -7.16
N GLU A 196 9.32 17.05 -8.03
CA GLU A 196 9.69 17.89 -9.15
C GLU A 196 10.01 17.03 -10.37
N PHE A 197 9.47 17.40 -11.53
CA PHE A 197 9.87 16.79 -12.80
C PHE A 197 11.23 17.28 -13.24
N GLY A 198 12.22 16.38 -13.30
CA GLY A 198 13.60 16.68 -13.71
C GLY A 198 13.83 16.66 -15.22
N GLY A 199 12.88 16.13 -15.99
CA GLY A 199 13.00 15.95 -17.45
C GLY A 199 13.19 14.48 -17.82
N LYS A 200 13.40 14.24 -19.12
CA LYS A 200 13.75 12.91 -19.64
C LYS A 200 15.24 12.71 -19.64
N GLU A 201 15.69 11.51 -19.33
CA GLU A 201 17.10 11.12 -19.40
C GLU A 201 17.24 9.66 -19.86
N LYS A 202 18.40 9.36 -20.45
CA LYS A 202 18.75 7.99 -20.83
C LYS A 202 19.36 7.27 -19.63
N VAL A 203 18.76 6.15 -19.28
CA VAL A 203 19.15 5.32 -18.13
C VAL A 203 19.36 3.88 -18.60
N THR A 204 20.46 3.26 -18.16
CA THR A 204 20.68 1.83 -18.41
C THR A 204 20.05 1.01 -17.30
N ILE A 205 19.10 0.14 -17.64
CA ILE A 205 18.43 -0.81 -16.76
C ILE A 205 18.55 -2.21 -17.36
N HIS A 206 19.02 -3.16 -16.59
CA HIS A 206 19.26 -4.55 -17.04
C HIS A 206 20.05 -4.62 -18.36
N GLY A 207 21.05 -3.72 -18.52
CA GLY A 207 21.91 -3.65 -19.70
C GLY A 207 21.27 -3.03 -20.96
N LYS A 208 20.06 -2.47 -20.84
CA LYS A 208 19.36 -1.78 -21.93
C LYS A 208 19.23 -0.30 -21.63
N GLU A 209 19.64 0.55 -22.61
CA GLU A 209 19.40 1.99 -22.53
C GLU A 209 17.93 2.30 -22.83
N GLN A 210 17.31 3.09 -21.96
CA GLN A 210 15.92 3.52 -22.08
C GLN A 210 15.84 5.02 -21.77
N GLU A 211 14.97 5.75 -22.48
CA GLU A 211 14.66 7.14 -22.15
C GLU A 211 13.49 7.16 -21.16
N LEU A 212 13.74 7.64 -19.96
CA LEU A 212 12.81 7.64 -18.84
C LEU A 212 12.54 9.05 -18.34
N SER A 213 11.34 9.27 -17.82
CA SER A 213 10.96 10.51 -17.14
C SER A 213 11.47 10.49 -15.70
N ARG A 214 12.40 11.40 -15.37
CA ARG A 214 12.96 11.53 -14.03
C ARG A 214 12.16 12.47 -13.16
N PHE A 215 11.98 12.07 -11.92
CA PHE A 215 11.41 12.88 -10.85
C PHE A 215 12.36 12.90 -9.66
N ASN A 216 12.41 14.05 -8.96
CA ASN A 216 13.11 14.21 -7.70
C ASN A 216 12.06 14.32 -6.60
N LEU A 217 12.18 13.52 -5.57
CA LEU A 217 11.37 13.54 -4.36
C LEU A 217 12.26 13.96 -3.20
N SER A 218 11.97 15.08 -2.58
CA SER A 218 12.71 15.61 -1.44
C SER A 218 11.82 15.67 -0.21
N GLY A 219 12.32 15.19 0.92
CA GLY A 219 11.63 15.20 2.21
C GLY A 219 12.59 15.27 3.38
N GLU A 220 12.06 15.27 4.59
CA GLU A 220 12.86 15.38 5.82
C GLU A 220 13.78 14.17 6.06
N THR A 221 13.44 13.02 5.47
CA THR A 221 14.19 11.75 5.62
C THR A 221 15.20 11.47 4.50
N GLY A 222 15.39 12.43 3.58
CA GLY A 222 16.34 12.32 2.48
C GLY A 222 15.71 12.51 1.11
N ASP A 223 16.57 12.48 0.11
CA ASP A 223 16.21 12.70 -1.28
C ASP A 223 16.20 11.39 -2.06
N TRP A 224 15.21 11.27 -2.95
CA TRP A 224 15.05 10.16 -3.86
C TRP A 224 14.95 10.68 -5.29
N ALA A 225 15.63 10.04 -6.22
CA ALA A 225 15.33 10.13 -7.64
C ALA A 225 14.54 8.89 -8.05
N PHE A 226 13.53 9.05 -8.89
CA PHE A 226 12.80 7.93 -9.47
C PHE A 226 12.47 8.19 -10.94
N TRP A 227 12.31 7.10 -11.67
CA TRP A 227 12.14 7.13 -13.13
C TRP A 227 10.91 6.35 -13.55
N LEU A 228 10.11 7.00 -14.39
CA LEU A 228 8.92 6.40 -14.99
C LEU A 228 9.16 6.15 -16.48
N ASP A 229 8.58 5.07 -16.97
CA ASP A 229 8.55 4.75 -18.40
C ASP A 229 7.53 5.63 -19.19
N GLU A 230 7.33 5.33 -20.46
CA GLU A 230 6.39 6.04 -21.34
C GLU A 230 4.92 5.84 -20.95
N GLN A 231 4.61 4.78 -20.18
CA GLN A 231 3.30 4.50 -19.61
C GLN A 231 3.15 5.06 -18.20
N TYR A 232 4.13 5.86 -17.74
CA TYR A 232 4.21 6.45 -16.40
C TYR A 232 4.25 5.42 -15.26
N LYS A 233 4.82 4.23 -15.54
CA LYS A 233 5.06 3.17 -14.56
C LYS A 233 6.45 3.33 -13.96
N LEU A 234 6.54 3.08 -12.65
CA LEU A 234 7.80 3.14 -11.93
C LEU A 234 8.74 2.02 -12.37
N VAL A 235 9.92 2.39 -12.85
CA VAL A 235 10.95 1.45 -13.34
C VAL A 235 12.13 1.40 -12.39
N ARG A 236 12.53 2.55 -11.83
CA ARG A 236 13.71 2.68 -10.99
C ARG A 236 13.50 3.73 -9.92
N MET A 237 14.08 3.50 -8.75
CA MET A 237 14.28 4.51 -7.70
C MET A 237 15.69 4.41 -7.15
N ARG A 238 16.21 5.54 -6.69
CA ARG A 238 17.51 5.59 -6.02
C ARG A 238 17.47 6.64 -4.92
N ALA A 239 17.89 6.23 -3.72
CA ALA A 239 18.14 7.13 -2.60
C ALA A 239 19.59 7.58 -2.56
N ASP A 240 19.85 8.75 -1.98
CA ASP A 240 21.22 9.24 -1.75
C ASP A 240 22.02 8.30 -0.83
N ALA A 241 21.36 7.58 0.05
CA ALA A 241 21.95 6.58 0.95
C ALA A 241 22.40 5.27 0.27
N GLY A 242 22.29 5.17 -1.08
CA GLY A 242 22.77 4.03 -1.84
C GLY A 242 21.79 2.85 -1.93
N VAL A 243 20.55 3.04 -1.50
CA VAL A 243 19.46 2.08 -1.75
C VAL A 243 18.94 2.28 -3.17
N GLU A 244 18.79 1.19 -3.89
CA GLU A 244 18.23 1.18 -5.24
C GLU A 244 17.04 0.23 -5.31
N VAL A 245 15.99 0.64 -6.03
CA VAL A 245 14.80 -0.16 -6.30
C VAL A 245 14.63 -0.27 -7.81
N LEU A 246 14.57 -1.48 -8.30
CA LEU A 246 14.45 -1.76 -9.74
C LEU A 246 13.25 -2.65 -10.00
N ARG A 247 12.50 -2.32 -11.04
CA ARG A 247 11.42 -3.18 -11.55
C ARG A 247 12.04 -4.42 -12.22
N ASP A 248 11.51 -5.62 -11.89
CA ASP A 248 11.98 -6.91 -12.44
C ASP A 248 11.53 -7.13 -13.90
#